data_ab9bdab7d0f430de0dd913867769d4a6
#
_entry.id   ab9bdab7d0f430de0dd913867769d4a6
#
_cell.length_a   1.000
_cell.length_b   1.000
_cell.length_c   1.000
_cell.angle_alpha   90.00
_cell.angle_beta   90.00
_cell.angle_gamma   90.00
#
_symmetry.space_group_name_H-M   'P 1'
#
loop_
_entity.id
_entity.type
_entity.pdbx_description
1 polymer ?
#
loop_
_entity_poly.entity_id
_entity_poly.type
_entity_poly.pdbx_seq_one_letter_code
_entity_poly.pdbx_strand_id
1 'polypeptide(L)'
;EMLRSLVGSEMCIRDRGCSIEVETISDAEYRVTITAAEGAELPKEEAIACTAPAAQKKTVVVISADHMGEGNEELGRALLKAFLFALTQQETLPAAILFYNGGAAVTCEGSASLEDLQALQSQGVEILTCGTCLNYYGLTEKLRVGEVTNMYVIAEKQLQADCIIRP
;
A
#
# COMPACT_ATOMS: atom_id res chain seq x y z
N GLU A 1 4.29 12.17 29.20
CA GLU A 1 3.95 12.08 27.75
C GLU A 1 2.49 11.71 27.50
N MET A 2 1.82 10.94 28.36
CA MET A 2 0.38 10.61 28.21
C MET A 2 -0.57 11.80 28.33
N LEU A 3 -0.27 12.80 29.16
CA LEU A 3 -1.12 13.99 29.35
C LEU A 3 -1.29 14.84 28.08
N ARG A 4 -0.37 14.78 27.12
CA ARG A 4 -0.47 15.51 25.85
C ARG A 4 -1.47 14.90 24.86
N SER A 5 -1.80 13.62 25.00
CA SER A 5 -2.76 12.93 24.12
C SER A 5 -4.23 13.23 24.50
N LEU A 6 -4.50 13.60 25.75
CA LEU A 6 -5.84 13.92 26.24
C LEU A 6 -6.31 15.33 25.87
N VAL A 7 -5.38 16.28 25.67
CA VAL A 7 -5.69 17.69 25.39
C VAL A 7 -6.53 17.88 24.11
N GLY A 8 -6.28 17.09 23.07
CA GLY A 8 -7.07 17.13 21.83
C GLY A 8 -8.50 16.59 22.00
N SER A 9 -8.68 15.59 22.85
CA SER A 9 -9.99 14.98 23.12
C SER A 9 -10.83 15.87 24.03
N GLU A 10 -10.23 16.56 24.99
CA GLU A 10 -10.91 17.51 25.89
C GLU A 10 -11.52 18.70 25.12
N MET A 11 -10.82 19.22 24.11
CA MET A 11 -11.30 20.33 23.30
C MET A 11 -12.53 19.94 22.46
N CYS A 12 -12.53 18.75 21.86
CA CYS A 12 -13.66 18.23 21.09
C CYS A 12 -14.91 17.93 21.95
N ILE A 13 -14.72 17.59 23.21
CA ILE A 13 -15.82 17.28 24.15
C ILE A 13 -16.45 18.58 24.69
N ARG A 14 -15.63 19.60 25.00
CA ARG A 14 -16.09 20.94 25.42
C ARG A 14 -16.87 21.67 24.31
N ASP A 15 -16.44 21.59 23.08
CA ASP A 15 -17.14 22.19 21.92
C ASP A 15 -18.55 21.62 21.71
N ARG A 16 -18.85 20.45 22.31
CA ARG A 16 -20.17 19.80 22.28
C ARG A 16 -21.02 20.07 23.54
N GLY A 17 -20.59 21.03 24.37
CA GLY A 17 -21.34 21.40 25.58
C GLY A 17 -21.24 20.40 26.73
N CYS A 18 -20.25 19.51 26.73
CA CYS A 18 -20.01 18.56 27.81
C CYS A 18 -18.92 19.06 28.76
N SER A 19 -19.05 18.77 30.07
CA SER A 19 -18.01 18.99 31.07
C SER A 19 -17.21 17.72 31.29
N ILE A 20 -15.89 17.89 31.51
CA ILE A 20 -14.96 16.78 31.77
C ILE A 20 -14.31 17.00 33.12
N GLU A 21 -14.35 15.99 33.94
CA GLU A 21 -13.58 15.91 35.19
C GLU A 21 -12.61 14.74 35.12
N VAL A 22 -11.33 14.99 35.39
CA VAL A 22 -10.27 13.98 35.39
C VAL A 22 -9.73 13.83 36.80
N GLU A 23 -9.88 12.65 37.38
CA GLU A 23 -9.36 12.29 38.70
C GLU A 23 -8.19 11.32 38.52
N THR A 24 -7.03 11.66 39.09
CA THR A 24 -5.86 10.78 39.10
C THR A 24 -5.93 9.84 40.29
N ILE A 25 -6.04 8.55 40.07
CA ILE A 25 -6.13 7.51 41.10
C ILE A 25 -4.73 7.00 41.44
N SER A 26 -3.86 6.83 40.44
CA SER A 26 -2.46 6.44 40.59
C SER A 26 -1.62 6.97 39.43
N ASP A 27 -0.29 6.75 39.47
CA ASP A 27 0.62 7.17 38.39
C ASP A 27 0.29 6.57 36.97
N ALA A 28 -0.53 5.53 36.95
CA ALA A 28 -0.93 4.83 35.71
C ALA A 28 -2.44 4.70 35.53
N GLU A 29 -3.27 5.20 36.47
CA GLU A 29 -4.72 5.03 36.42
C GLU A 29 -5.44 6.37 36.63
N TYR A 30 -6.29 6.71 35.66
CA TYR A 30 -7.08 7.94 35.67
C TYR A 30 -8.55 7.61 35.50
N ARG A 31 -9.41 8.31 36.24
CA ARG A 31 -10.86 8.27 36.03
C ARG A 31 -11.31 9.53 35.32
N VAL A 32 -11.97 9.37 34.19
CA VAL A 32 -12.52 10.49 33.40
C VAL A 32 -14.03 10.43 33.51
N THR A 33 -14.64 11.48 34.04
CA THR A 33 -16.11 11.62 34.12
C THR A 33 -16.54 12.70 33.13
N ILE A 34 -17.42 12.34 32.20
CA ILE A 34 -17.98 13.24 31.20
C ILE A 34 -19.46 13.46 31.55
N THR A 35 -19.85 14.71 31.80
CA THR A 35 -21.23 15.09 32.09
C THR A 35 -21.79 15.88 30.91
N ALA A 36 -22.87 15.40 30.27
CA ALA A 36 -23.57 16.13 29.22
C ALA A 36 -24.49 17.18 29.84
N ALA A 37 -24.52 18.39 29.29
CA ALA A 37 -25.49 19.43 29.71
C ALA A 37 -26.91 18.99 29.34
N GLU A 38 -27.89 19.33 30.20
CA GLU A 38 -29.32 19.08 29.90
C GLU A 38 -29.71 19.79 28.59
N GLY A 39 -30.10 19.02 27.54
CA GLY A 39 -30.48 19.53 26.23
C GLY A 39 -29.44 19.26 25.12
N ALA A 40 -28.33 18.62 25.42
CA ALA A 40 -27.45 18.10 24.38
C ALA A 40 -28.17 16.92 23.70
N GLU A 41 -28.68 17.11 22.47
CA GLU A 41 -29.13 15.99 21.65
C GLU A 41 -27.89 15.13 21.35
N LEU A 42 -27.82 13.98 22.01
CA LEU A 42 -26.89 12.94 21.61
C LEU A 42 -27.24 12.54 20.18
N PRO A 43 -26.32 12.59 19.22
CA PRO A 43 -26.57 12.02 17.93
C PRO A 43 -27.03 10.58 18.15
N LYS A 44 -28.23 10.22 17.60
CA LYS A 44 -28.64 8.83 17.56
C LYS A 44 -27.47 8.00 17.08
N GLU A 45 -27.19 6.90 17.79
CA GLU A 45 -26.18 5.92 17.46
C GLU A 45 -26.20 5.53 15.97
N GLU A 46 -25.67 6.38 15.12
CA GLU A 46 -24.87 5.85 14.02
C GLU A 46 -23.56 5.48 14.69
N ALA A 47 -23.33 4.19 14.82
CA ALA A 47 -22.03 3.67 15.22
C ALA A 47 -21.00 4.33 14.28
N ILE A 48 -20.42 5.44 14.78
CA ILE A 48 -19.16 5.94 14.21
C ILE A 48 -18.16 4.86 14.63
N ALA A 49 -18.15 3.79 13.82
CA ALA A 49 -16.97 3.01 13.73
C ALA A 49 -15.88 4.04 13.38
N CYS A 50 -15.08 4.42 14.35
CA CYS A 50 -13.77 5.00 14.10
C CYS A 50 -12.87 3.90 13.51
N THR A 51 -13.30 3.34 12.39
CA THR A 51 -12.40 2.89 11.37
C THR A 51 -11.87 4.18 10.78
N ALA A 52 -10.80 4.74 11.36
CA ALA A 52 -9.81 5.37 10.50
C ALA A 52 -9.71 4.41 9.32
N PRO A 53 -9.91 4.83 8.06
CA PRO A 53 -9.69 3.95 6.93
C PRO A 53 -8.31 3.39 7.19
N ALA A 54 -8.23 2.07 7.41
CA ALA A 54 -6.95 1.43 7.66
C ALA A 54 -6.12 1.89 6.49
N ALA A 55 -5.15 2.76 6.72
CA ALA A 55 -4.36 3.38 5.67
C ALA A 55 -3.83 2.18 4.91
N GLN A 56 -4.35 1.96 3.70
CA GLN A 56 -4.02 0.77 2.93
C GLN A 56 -2.51 0.80 2.79
N LYS A 57 -1.83 -0.17 3.39
CA LYS A 57 -0.38 -0.25 3.35
C LYS A 57 0.04 -0.15 1.90
N LYS A 58 0.86 0.83 1.58
CA LYS A 58 1.39 1.02 0.24
C LYS A 58 2.41 -0.07 -0.05
N THR A 59 1.94 -1.18 -0.58
CA THR A 59 2.79 -2.30 -0.98
C THR A 59 3.32 -2.07 -2.38
N VAL A 60 4.62 -2.27 -2.57
CA VAL A 60 5.30 -2.20 -3.86
C VAL A 60 5.93 -3.56 -4.14
N VAL A 61 5.71 -4.08 -5.34
CA VAL A 61 6.34 -5.32 -5.82
C VAL A 61 7.50 -4.94 -6.74
N VAL A 62 8.64 -5.61 -6.56
CA VAL A 62 9.86 -5.33 -7.34
C VAL A 62 10.31 -6.61 -8.04
N ILE A 63 10.31 -6.61 -9.37
CA ILE A 63 10.68 -7.73 -10.22
C ILE A 63 11.96 -7.39 -10.96
N SER A 64 13.06 -8.02 -10.54
CA SER A 64 14.41 -7.78 -11.09
C SER A 64 14.91 -8.85 -12.06
N ALA A 65 14.21 -9.98 -12.14
CA ALA A 65 14.52 -11.08 -13.04
C ALA A 65 13.26 -11.54 -13.80
N ASP A 66 13.43 -12.30 -14.86
CA ASP A 66 12.33 -12.94 -15.59
C ASP A 66 11.84 -14.25 -14.93
N HIS A 67 12.36 -14.57 -13.77
CA HIS A 67 12.05 -15.74 -12.96
C HIS A 67 12.05 -15.41 -11.48
N MET A 68 11.40 -16.25 -10.67
CA MET A 68 11.28 -16.12 -9.22
C MET A 68 12.24 -17.06 -8.52
N GLY A 69 13.01 -16.52 -7.56
CA GLY A 69 13.96 -17.29 -6.74
C GLY A 69 15.24 -17.67 -7.46
N GLU A 70 16.13 -18.35 -6.71
CA GLU A 70 17.42 -18.85 -7.21
C GLU A 70 17.34 -20.37 -7.36
N GLY A 71 17.57 -20.89 -8.57
CA GLY A 71 17.49 -22.32 -8.81
C GLY A 71 17.23 -22.65 -10.29
N ASN A 72 16.28 -23.52 -10.56
CA ASN A 72 15.92 -23.84 -11.92
C ASN A 72 15.12 -22.68 -12.55
N GLU A 73 15.63 -22.10 -13.63
CA GLU A 73 15.02 -20.94 -14.29
C GLU A 73 13.65 -21.24 -14.90
N GLU A 74 13.43 -22.45 -15.45
CA GLU A 74 12.14 -22.84 -16.04
C GLU A 74 11.06 -22.89 -14.96
N LEU A 75 11.37 -23.49 -13.80
CA LEU A 75 10.50 -23.49 -12.64
C LEU A 75 10.29 -22.04 -12.13
N GLY A 76 11.35 -21.24 -12.06
CA GLY A 76 11.28 -19.86 -11.63
C GLY A 76 10.36 -18.99 -12.52
N ARG A 77 10.36 -19.20 -13.85
CA ARG A 77 9.43 -18.52 -14.77
C ARG A 77 7.99 -18.96 -14.54
N ALA A 78 7.76 -20.25 -14.30
CA ALA A 78 6.41 -20.75 -13.97
C ALA A 78 5.91 -20.18 -12.63
N LEU A 79 6.79 -20.06 -11.63
CA LEU A 79 6.47 -19.49 -10.33
C LEU A 79 6.18 -17.98 -10.43
N LEU A 80 6.96 -17.22 -11.20
CA LEU A 80 6.72 -15.79 -11.42
C LEU A 80 5.36 -15.54 -12.09
N LYS A 81 5.02 -16.33 -13.11
CA LYS A 81 3.71 -16.27 -13.76
C LYS A 81 2.59 -16.55 -12.75
N ALA A 82 2.71 -17.62 -11.96
CA ALA A 82 1.73 -17.98 -10.94
C ALA A 82 1.60 -16.88 -9.86
N PHE A 83 2.71 -16.25 -9.48
CA PHE A 83 2.72 -15.13 -8.53
C PHE A 83 1.95 -13.92 -9.08
N LEU A 84 2.21 -13.51 -10.32
CA LEU A 84 1.51 -12.39 -10.96
C LEU A 84 0.01 -12.66 -11.11
N PHE A 85 -0.36 -13.88 -11.52
CA PHE A 85 -1.75 -14.30 -11.54
C PHE A 85 -2.37 -14.26 -10.13
N ALA A 86 -1.69 -14.77 -9.10
CA ALA A 86 -2.18 -14.74 -7.74
C ALA A 86 -2.42 -13.32 -7.22
N LEU A 87 -1.62 -12.34 -7.65
CA LEU A 87 -1.85 -10.93 -7.32
C LEU A 87 -3.19 -10.43 -7.86
N THR A 88 -3.61 -10.84 -9.06
CA THR A 88 -4.91 -10.43 -9.64
C THR A 88 -6.11 -10.89 -8.84
N GLN A 89 -5.93 -11.90 -7.99
CA GLN A 89 -7.00 -12.52 -7.17
C GLN A 89 -7.03 -12.00 -5.73
N GLN A 90 -6.12 -11.07 -5.36
CA GLN A 90 -6.08 -10.53 -4.00
C GLN A 90 -7.10 -9.41 -3.81
N GLU A 91 -7.69 -9.33 -2.63
CA GLU A 91 -8.57 -8.21 -2.23
C GLU A 91 -7.81 -6.89 -2.12
N THR A 92 -6.53 -6.96 -1.70
CA THR A 92 -5.65 -5.79 -1.58
C THR A 92 -4.54 -5.90 -2.61
N LEU A 93 -4.58 -5.02 -3.60
CA LEU A 93 -3.58 -4.96 -4.66
C LEU A 93 -2.36 -4.13 -4.26
N PRO A 94 -1.18 -4.40 -4.84
CA PRO A 94 -0.03 -3.52 -4.68
C PRO A 94 -0.31 -2.16 -5.33
N ALA A 95 0.27 -1.10 -4.77
CA ALA A 95 0.19 0.24 -5.34
C ALA A 95 0.98 0.35 -6.66
N ALA A 96 2.11 -0.35 -6.73
CA ALA A 96 2.94 -0.38 -7.94
C ALA A 96 3.70 -1.71 -8.07
N ILE A 97 4.02 -2.06 -9.32
CA ILE A 97 4.95 -3.14 -9.67
C ILE A 97 6.07 -2.52 -10.50
N LEU A 98 7.31 -2.69 -10.03
CA LEU A 98 8.50 -2.10 -10.61
C LEU A 98 9.35 -3.17 -11.28
N PHE A 99 9.68 -2.96 -12.55
CA PHE A 99 10.47 -3.89 -13.35
C PHE A 99 11.81 -3.28 -13.74
N TYR A 100 12.90 -3.96 -13.45
CA TYR A 100 14.23 -3.59 -13.91
C TYR A 100 15.11 -4.82 -14.16
N ASN A 101 16.31 -4.61 -14.73
CA ASN A 101 17.23 -5.65 -15.15
C ASN A 101 16.49 -6.71 -16.01
N GLY A 102 16.69 -8.01 -15.80
CA GLY A 102 16.01 -9.08 -16.53
C GLY A 102 14.48 -9.05 -16.41
N GLY A 103 13.95 -8.51 -15.30
CA GLY A 103 12.52 -8.32 -15.09
C GLY A 103 11.84 -7.42 -16.13
N ALA A 104 12.58 -6.53 -16.81
CA ALA A 104 12.03 -5.69 -17.89
C ALA A 104 11.41 -6.50 -19.03
N ALA A 105 11.87 -7.73 -19.28
CA ALA A 105 11.32 -8.61 -20.31
C ALA A 105 9.88 -9.06 -20.00
N VAL A 106 9.49 -9.07 -18.72
CA VAL A 106 8.16 -9.55 -18.28
C VAL A 106 7.03 -8.62 -18.77
N THR A 107 7.32 -7.34 -18.98
CA THR A 107 6.35 -6.34 -19.49
C THR A 107 6.33 -6.23 -21.01
N CYS A 108 7.17 -7.00 -21.70
CA CYS A 108 7.39 -6.91 -23.13
C CYS A 108 6.70 -8.04 -23.90
N GLU A 109 6.63 -7.85 -25.23
CA GLU A 109 6.11 -8.82 -26.18
C GLU A 109 6.76 -10.20 -26.01
N GLY A 110 5.94 -11.25 -25.99
CA GLY A 110 6.38 -12.62 -25.78
C GLY A 110 6.34 -13.08 -24.31
N SER A 111 6.09 -12.18 -23.37
CA SER A 111 5.89 -12.57 -21.96
C SER A 111 4.57 -13.30 -21.76
N ALA A 112 4.60 -14.41 -21.01
CA ALA A 112 3.42 -15.17 -20.65
C ALA A 112 2.54 -14.49 -19.59
N SER A 113 3.01 -13.38 -19.00
CA SER A 113 2.32 -12.67 -17.91
C SER A 113 1.64 -11.37 -18.36
N LEU A 114 1.60 -11.07 -19.65
CA LEU A 114 1.04 -9.79 -20.14
C LEU A 114 -0.43 -9.61 -19.79
N GLU A 115 -1.24 -10.65 -19.91
CA GLU A 115 -2.68 -10.61 -19.60
C GLU A 115 -2.91 -10.30 -18.11
N ASP A 116 -2.14 -10.94 -17.22
CA ASP A 116 -2.23 -10.72 -15.78
C ASP A 116 -1.80 -9.28 -15.40
N LEU A 117 -0.73 -8.77 -16.02
CA LEU A 117 -0.26 -7.41 -15.81
C LEU A 117 -1.26 -6.37 -16.32
N GLN A 118 -1.88 -6.60 -17.49
CA GLN A 118 -2.93 -5.72 -18.01
C GLN A 118 -4.16 -5.72 -17.10
N ALA A 119 -4.54 -6.86 -16.54
CA ALA A 119 -5.61 -6.98 -15.57
C ALA A 119 -5.29 -6.17 -14.29
N LEU A 120 -4.07 -6.27 -13.76
CA LEU A 120 -3.61 -5.48 -12.61
C LEU A 120 -3.61 -3.98 -12.92
N GLN A 121 -3.11 -3.57 -14.08
CA GLN A 121 -3.12 -2.18 -14.53
C GLN A 121 -4.53 -1.63 -14.63
N SER A 122 -5.47 -2.40 -15.16
CA SER A 122 -6.89 -1.99 -15.27
C SER A 122 -7.57 -1.79 -13.92
N GLN A 123 -7.07 -2.46 -12.87
CA GLN A 123 -7.51 -2.33 -11.49
C GLN A 123 -6.78 -1.21 -10.72
N GLY A 124 -5.96 -0.42 -11.41
CA GLY A 124 -5.29 0.76 -10.83
C GLY A 124 -3.89 0.50 -10.29
N VAL A 125 -3.31 -0.69 -10.49
CA VAL A 125 -1.91 -0.96 -10.14
C VAL A 125 -0.99 -0.24 -11.13
N GLU A 126 -0.06 0.55 -10.61
CA GLU A 126 0.93 1.25 -11.43
C GLU A 126 2.04 0.27 -11.88
N ILE A 127 2.26 0.13 -13.18
CA ILE A 127 3.27 -0.76 -13.75
C ILE A 127 4.36 0.08 -14.39
N LEU A 128 5.57 -0.02 -13.85
CA LEU A 128 6.70 0.80 -14.26
C LEU A 128 7.91 -0.06 -14.65
N THR A 129 8.44 0.20 -15.85
CA THR A 129 9.60 -0.54 -16.39
C THR A 129 10.78 0.41 -16.61
N CYS A 130 11.96 0.03 -16.14
CA CYS A 130 13.18 0.81 -16.28
C CYS A 130 13.58 0.98 -17.74
N GLY A 131 13.57 2.23 -18.22
CA GLY A 131 13.93 2.56 -19.61
C GLY A 131 15.39 2.20 -19.97
N THR A 132 16.33 2.35 -19.03
CA THR A 132 17.71 1.93 -19.23
C THR A 132 17.81 0.42 -19.50
N CYS A 133 17.00 -0.39 -18.78
CA CYS A 133 16.98 -1.84 -18.97
C CYS A 133 16.33 -2.21 -20.31
N LEU A 134 15.21 -1.58 -20.66
CA LEU A 134 14.58 -1.76 -21.98
C LEU A 134 15.54 -1.46 -23.11
N ASN A 135 16.27 -0.36 -23.01
CA ASN A 135 17.26 0.02 -24.03
C ASN A 135 18.42 -0.98 -24.10
N TYR A 136 18.97 -1.39 -22.95
CA TYR A 136 20.08 -2.34 -22.88
C TYR A 136 19.75 -3.69 -23.53
N TYR A 137 18.54 -4.20 -23.29
CA TYR A 137 18.06 -5.48 -23.85
C TYR A 137 17.41 -5.34 -25.24
N GLY A 138 17.33 -4.14 -25.83
CA GLY A 138 16.68 -3.90 -27.13
C GLY A 138 15.18 -4.14 -27.09
N LEU A 139 14.52 -3.86 -25.97
CA LEU A 139 13.10 -4.12 -25.69
C LEU A 139 12.23 -2.86 -25.74
N THR A 140 12.78 -1.69 -26.03
CA THR A 140 12.05 -0.41 -25.96
C THR A 140 10.76 -0.42 -26.79
N GLU A 141 10.83 -0.90 -28.05
CA GLU A 141 9.67 -0.99 -28.95
C GLU A 141 8.73 -2.18 -28.63
N LYS A 142 9.18 -3.07 -27.75
CA LYS A 142 8.45 -4.30 -27.39
C LYS A 142 7.64 -4.16 -26.11
N LEU A 143 7.69 -3.04 -25.41
CA LEU A 143 6.87 -2.80 -24.22
C LEU A 143 5.38 -2.90 -24.57
N ARG A 144 4.61 -3.70 -23.84
CA ARG A 144 3.18 -3.96 -24.09
C ARG A 144 2.28 -3.59 -22.92
N VAL A 145 2.84 -3.41 -21.72
CA VAL A 145 2.07 -3.07 -20.52
C VAL A 145 2.88 -2.14 -19.62
N GLY A 146 2.20 -1.18 -19.00
CA GLY A 146 2.80 -0.19 -18.12
C GLY A 146 3.52 0.94 -18.86
N GLU A 147 4.31 1.70 -18.11
CA GLU A 147 5.01 2.88 -18.57
C GLU A 147 6.53 2.76 -18.38
N VAL A 148 7.26 3.49 -19.21
CA VAL A 148 8.72 3.59 -19.08
C VAL A 148 9.06 4.56 -17.96
N THR A 149 9.97 4.15 -17.09
CA THR A 149 10.44 4.99 -15.99
C THR A 149 11.96 4.97 -15.87
N ASN A 150 12.50 5.71 -14.91
CA ASN A 150 13.92 5.76 -14.60
C ASN A 150 14.21 5.29 -13.17
N MET A 151 15.49 5.10 -12.84
CA MET A 151 15.91 4.60 -11.53
C MET A 151 15.57 5.57 -10.39
N TYR A 152 15.49 6.87 -10.66
CA TYR A 152 15.09 7.86 -9.63
C TYR A 152 13.67 7.58 -9.13
N VAL A 153 12.71 7.43 -10.05
CA VAL A 153 11.31 7.11 -9.70
C VAL A 153 11.19 5.73 -9.06
N ILE A 154 11.95 4.73 -9.54
CA ILE A 154 11.98 3.38 -8.95
C ILE A 154 12.46 3.45 -7.48
N ALA A 155 13.51 4.20 -7.20
CA ALA A 155 14.02 4.38 -5.84
C ALA A 155 13.02 5.14 -4.96
N GLU A 156 12.42 6.21 -5.48
CA GLU A 156 11.41 6.99 -4.76
C GLU A 156 10.20 6.13 -4.36
N LYS A 157 9.66 5.35 -5.29
CA LYS A 157 8.53 4.44 -5.02
C LYS A 157 8.86 3.41 -3.94
N GLN A 158 10.08 2.87 -3.94
CA GLN A 158 10.53 1.92 -2.92
C GLN A 158 10.69 2.59 -1.55
N LEU A 159 11.24 3.81 -1.50
CA LEU A 159 11.42 4.55 -0.24
C LEU A 159 10.09 5.00 0.39
N GLN A 160 9.07 5.23 -0.43
CA GLN A 160 7.73 5.62 0.01
C GLN A 160 6.82 4.43 0.32
N ALA A 161 7.28 3.20 0.10
CA ALA A 161 6.49 2.00 0.35
C ALA A 161 6.51 1.61 1.84
N ASP A 162 5.36 1.19 2.36
CA ASP A 162 5.26 0.57 3.70
C ASP A 162 5.72 -0.88 3.69
N CYS A 163 5.63 -1.54 2.54
CA CYS A 163 6.04 -2.93 2.32
C CYS A 163 6.60 -3.10 0.91
N ILE A 164 7.73 -3.80 0.80
CA ILE A 164 8.33 -4.17 -0.49
C ILE A 164 8.37 -5.69 -0.59
N ILE A 165 7.79 -6.22 -1.67
CA ILE A 165 7.83 -7.64 -2.00
C ILE A 165 8.79 -7.83 -3.17
N ARG A 166 9.74 -8.74 -3.03
CA ARG A 166 10.66 -9.18 -4.09
C ARG A 166 10.53 -10.70 -4.23
N PRO A 167 9.81 -11.16 -5.24
CA PRO A 167 9.65 -12.59 -5.49
C PRO A 167 10.93 -13.26 -6.03
#